data_bacb14f2bd3d0e33fdb4ced089d46a15
#
_entry.id   bacb14f2bd3d0e33fdb4ced089d46a15
#
_cell.length_a   1.000
_cell.length_b   1.000
_cell.length_c   1.000
_cell.angle_alpha   90.00
_cell.angle_beta   90.00
_cell.angle_gamma   90.00
#
_symmetry.space_group_name_H-M   'P 1'
#
loop_
_entity.id
_entity.type
_entity.pdbx_description
1 polymer ?
#
loop_
_entity_poly.entity_id
_entity_poly.type
_entity_poly.pdbx_seq_one_letter_code
_entity_poly.pdbx_strand_id
1 'polypeptide(L)'
;MRYFICFSYCGSNYQGSQSQPNATTVQGELERAFALILRQPAPIVMAGRTDAGVHAEQMWAHVDLPDTFPTEHLVFRLNGILPADIALQRIVPVCECAHARFDALSRTYEYRITMQKDPFHIGTRTRVRRGLDFERMNRAANSLIGKQDFQSFSRTKTDVKTFFCTITQAYWRIEKTDIDGNVTEATFVITANRFLRNMVRAIVGTLFEIGYGKRTVEDMETVIAAHDRSAAGDSAPASGLFLTHIAYPSSIFMPISTK
;
A
#
# COMPACT_ATOMS: atom_id res chain seq x y z
N MET A 1 24.02 -13.34 -4.95
CA MET A 1 23.17 -12.80 -6.05
C MET A 1 21.94 -12.11 -5.47
N ARG A 2 21.50 -10.99 -6.04
CA ARG A 2 20.31 -10.27 -5.60
C ARG A 2 19.02 -10.81 -6.21
N TYR A 3 17.99 -10.91 -5.38
CA TYR A 3 16.65 -11.34 -5.78
C TYR A 3 15.62 -10.34 -5.32
N PHE A 4 14.59 -10.14 -6.14
CA PHE A 4 13.35 -9.54 -5.68
C PHE A 4 12.39 -10.65 -5.25
N ILE A 5 11.74 -10.42 -4.11
CA ILE A 5 10.67 -11.26 -3.59
C ILE A 5 9.35 -10.52 -3.68
N CYS A 6 8.33 -11.17 -4.23
CA CYS A 6 6.96 -10.67 -4.30
C CYS A 6 6.10 -11.45 -3.32
N PHE A 7 5.34 -10.76 -2.50
CA PHE A 7 4.49 -11.37 -1.47
C PHE A 7 3.27 -10.52 -1.16
N SER A 8 2.26 -11.16 -0.58
CA SER A 8 1.05 -10.53 -0.07
C SER A 8 0.91 -10.74 1.43
N TYR A 9 0.16 -9.87 2.09
CA TYR A 9 -0.15 -10.03 3.51
C TYR A 9 -1.43 -9.32 3.94
N CYS A 10 -2.10 -9.89 4.94
CA CYS A 10 -3.13 -9.23 5.71
C CYS A 10 -2.48 -8.52 6.91
N GLY A 11 -2.49 -7.18 6.90
CA GLY A 11 -1.77 -6.37 7.89
C GLY A 11 -2.40 -6.29 9.27
N SER A 12 -3.57 -6.89 9.50
CA SER A 12 -4.38 -6.72 10.72
C SER A 12 -3.62 -7.08 12.01
N ASN A 13 -2.71 -8.06 11.93
CA ASN A 13 -1.94 -8.56 13.08
C ASN A 13 -0.55 -7.93 13.22
N TYR A 14 -0.20 -6.97 12.32
CA TYR A 14 1.16 -6.42 12.24
C TYR A 14 1.20 -4.94 12.60
N GLN A 15 2.25 -4.55 13.31
CA GLN A 15 2.55 -3.15 13.64
C GLN A 15 3.24 -2.41 12.48
N GLY A 16 2.86 -2.78 11.25
CA GLY A 16 3.37 -2.28 9.99
C GLY A 16 4.28 -3.28 9.27
N SER A 17 4.69 -2.91 8.06
CA SER A 17 5.50 -3.82 7.24
C SER A 17 6.97 -3.86 7.63
N GLN A 18 7.54 -2.76 8.13
CA GLN A 18 8.97 -2.65 8.38
C GLN A 18 9.32 -3.06 9.82
N SER A 19 10.46 -3.75 9.98
CA SER A 19 11.01 -4.15 11.27
C SER A 19 11.16 -2.96 12.23
N GLN A 20 10.72 -3.14 13.47
CA GLN A 20 10.79 -2.18 14.58
C GLN A 20 11.09 -2.94 15.88
N PRO A 21 11.81 -2.33 16.85
CA PRO A 21 12.03 -2.95 18.15
C PRO A 21 10.70 -3.30 18.84
N ASN A 22 10.64 -4.49 19.42
CA ASN A 22 9.49 -4.98 20.20
C ASN A 22 8.14 -4.98 19.46
N ALA A 23 8.14 -5.18 18.14
CA ALA A 23 6.95 -5.19 17.34
C ALA A 23 6.92 -6.39 16.37
N THR A 24 5.77 -7.06 16.28
CA THR A 24 5.55 -8.07 15.22
C THR A 24 5.29 -7.35 13.91
N THR A 25 6.17 -7.58 12.91
CA THR A 25 6.13 -6.92 11.61
C THR A 25 6.25 -7.94 10.48
N VAL A 26 5.72 -7.59 9.30
CA VAL A 26 5.80 -8.48 8.13
C VAL A 26 7.25 -8.78 7.74
N GLN A 27 8.13 -7.78 7.77
CA GLN A 27 9.56 -7.95 7.51
C GLN A 27 10.21 -8.91 8.49
N GLY A 28 9.91 -8.79 9.79
CA GLY A 28 10.47 -9.66 10.82
C GLY A 28 10.07 -11.12 10.63
N GLU A 29 8.81 -11.41 10.24
CA GLU A 29 8.36 -12.77 9.94
C GLU A 29 9.05 -13.34 8.69
N LEU A 30 9.20 -12.54 7.64
CA LEU A 30 9.94 -12.96 6.44
C LEU A 30 11.41 -13.25 6.77
N GLU A 31 12.12 -12.35 7.45
CA GLU A 31 13.51 -12.53 7.84
C GLU A 31 13.70 -13.77 8.73
N ARG A 32 12.77 -14.01 9.65
CA ARG A 32 12.76 -15.23 10.49
C ARG A 32 12.61 -16.50 9.64
N ALA A 33 11.66 -16.52 8.68
CA ALA A 33 11.42 -17.67 7.83
C ALA A 33 12.63 -17.97 6.91
N PHE A 34 13.22 -16.92 6.30
CA PHE A 34 14.43 -17.05 5.51
C PHE A 34 15.62 -17.58 6.33
N ALA A 35 15.83 -17.02 7.53
CA ALA A 35 16.92 -17.45 8.40
C ALA A 35 16.81 -18.92 8.82
N LEU A 36 15.59 -19.41 9.08
CA LEU A 36 15.36 -20.83 9.39
C LEU A 36 15.74 -21.77 8.24
N ILE A 37 15.43 -21.40 6.99
CA ILE A 37 15.71 -22.23 5.83
C ILE A 37 17.20 -22.15 5.44
N LEU A 38 17.75 -20.94 5.41
CA LEU A 38 19.11 -20.69 4.98
C LEU A 38 20.16 -20.99 6.07
N ARG A 39 19.72 -21.14 7.33
CA ARG A 39 20.58 -21.29 8.53
C ARG A 39 21.55 -20.12 8.71
N GLN A 40 21.20 -18.96 8.18
CA GLN A 40 21.95 -17.70 8.31
C GLN A 40 21.00 -16.51 8.17
N PRO A 41 21.33 -15.34 8.74
CA PRO A 41 20.54 -14.14 8.54
C PRO A 41 20.40 -13.78 7.05
N ALA A 42 19.21 -13.35 6.64
CA ALA A 42 18.92 -12.84 5.31
C ALA A 42 18.18 -11.50 5.45
N PRO A 43 18.89 -10.39 5.56
CA PRO A 43 18.28 -9.06 5.67
C PRO A 43 17.43 -8.75 4.46
N ILE A 44 16.21 -8.26 4.69
CA ILE A 44 15.24 -7.94 3.65
C ILE A 44 15.03 -6.43 3.59
N VAL A 45 15.09 -5.86 2.39
CA VAL A 45 14.83 -4.43 2.18
C VAL A 45 13.54 -4.24 1.41
N MET A 46 12.52 -3.72 2.10
CA MET A 46 11.18 -3.52 1.57
C MET A 46 11.11 -2.39 0.52
N ALA A 47 10.24 -2.54 -0.48
CA ALA A 47 9.96 -1.51 -1.49
C ALA A 47 9.31 -0.25 -0.93
N GLY A 48 8.69 -0.36 0.23
CA GLY A 48 8.05 0.75 0.94
C GLY A 48 7.58 0.31 2.32
N ARG A 49 7.15 1.30 3.10
CA ARG A 49 6.54 1.07 4.42
C ARG A 49 5.04 1.14 4.30
N THR A 50 4.34 0.23 4.95
CA THR A 50 2.91 0.37 5.23
C THR A 50 2.71 0.55 6.74
N ASP A 51 1.70 1.34 7.11
CA ASP A 51 1.36 1.55 8.52
C ASP A 51 0.74 0.28 9.14
N ALA A 52 0.64 0.25 10.47
CA ALA A 52 -0.05 -0.82 11.19
C ALA A 52 -1.47 -1.03 10.66
N GLY A 53 -1.87 -2.27 10.45
CA GLY A 53 -3.18 -2.65 9.95
C GLY A 53 -3.40 -2.46 8.43
N VAL A 54 -2.42 -1.95 7.69
CA VAL A 54 -2.49 -1.80 6.22
C VAL A 54 -2.07 -3.10 5.54
N HIS A 55 -2.80 -3.50 4.50
CA HIS A 55 -2.60 -4.74 3.76
C HIS A 55 -1.75 -4.53 2.50
N ALA A 56 -1.25 -5.62 1.93
CA ALA A 56 -0.70 -5.61 0.58
C ALA A 56 -1.09 -6.88 -0.18
N GLU A 57 -1.58 -6.71 -1.39
CA GLU A 57 -1.78 -7.80 -2.36
C GLU A 57 -0.50 -8.04 -3.15
N GLN A 58 0.31 -6.99 -3.34
CA GLN A 58 1.60 -7.09 -3.99
C GLN A 58 2.61 -6.15 -3.29
N MET A 59 3.42 -6.71 -2.42
CA MET A 59 4.60 -6.05 -1.88
C MET A 59 5.84 -6.66 -2.50
N TRP A 60 6.83 -5.82 -2.74
CA TRP A 60 8.15 -6.24 -3.18
C TRP A 60 9.22 -5.91 -2.13
N ALA A 61 10.23 -6.74 -2.08
CA ALA A 61 11.45 -6.47 -1.32
C ALA A 61 12.63 -7.09 -2.06
N HIS A 62 13.85 -6.68 -1.73
CA HIS A 62 15.04 -7.40 -2.19
C HIS A 62 15.74 -8.09 -1.04
N VAL A 63 16.42 -9.18 -1.40
CA VAL A 63 17.23 -10.01 -0.52
C VAL A 63 18.44 -10.55 -1.32
N ASP A 64 19.59 -10.64 -0.67
CA ASP A 64 20.77 -11.27 -1.26
C ASP A 64 20.84 -12.72 -0.79
N LEU A 65 20.80 -13.66 -1.74
CA LEU A 65 20.79 -15.10 -1.48
C LEU A 65 22.02 -15.79 -2.12
N PRO A 66 22.48 -16.92 -1.56
CA PRO A 66 23.43 -17.81 -2.25
C PRO A 66 22.83 -18.32 -3.57
N ASP A 67 23.67 -18.46 -4.61
CA ASP A 67 23.25 -18.84 -5.97
C ASP A 67 22.76 -20.29 -6.11
N THR A 68 22.75 -21.06 -5.03
CA THR A 68 22.55 -22.51 -5.03
C THR A 68 21.12 -22.96 -4.79
N PHE A 69 20.18 -22.04 -4.54
CA PHE A 69 18.79 -22.43 -4.23
C PHE A 69 17.87 -22.32 -5.43
N PRO A 70 17.18 -23.42 -5.84
CA PRO A 70 16.06 -23.36 -6.77
C PRO A 70 14.95 -22.48 -6.17
N THR A 71 14.64 -21.36 -6.82
CA THR A 71 13.74 -20.34 -6.27
C THR A 71 12.32 -20.84 -6.03
N GLU A 72 11.79 -21.71 -6.91
CA GLU A 72 10.46 -22.31 -6.76
C GLU A 72 10.34 -23.18 -5.50
N HIS A 73 11.36 -24.03 -5.27
CA HIS A 73 11.41 -24.86 -4.08
C HIS A 73 11.54 -24.02 -2.79
N LEU A 74 12.27 -22.90 -2.88
CA LEU A 74 12.41 -21.98 -1.75
C LEU A 74 11.08 -21.28 -1.42
N VAL A 75 10.29 -20.85 -2.44
CA VAL A 75 8.94 -20.31 -2.26
C VAL A 75 8.04 -21.29 -1.53
N PHE A 76 8.00 -22.55 -1.96
CA PHE A 76 7.21 -23.60 -1.33
C PHE A 76 7.59 -23.80 0.15
N ARG A 77 8.85 -23.91 0.45
CA ARG A 77 9.35 -24.12 1.83
C ARG A 77 9.06 -22.92 2.73
N LEU A 78 9.24 -21.69 2.23
CA LEU A 78 8.97 -20.47 2.98
C LEU A 78 7.48 -20.35 3.33
N ASN A 79 6.59 -20.63 2.39
CA ASN A 79 5.15 -20.62 2.64
C ASN A 79 4.71 -21.68 3.67
N GLY A 80 5.45 -22.78 3.82
CA GLY A 80 5.21 -23.75 4.89
C GLY A 80 5.61 -23.27 6.30
N ILE A 81 6.38 -22.18 6.41
CA ILE A 81 6.88 -21.63 7.68
C ILE A 81 6.19 -20.30 8.01
N LEU A 82 5.84 -19.52 6.98
CA LEU A 82 5.21 -18.22 7.15
C LEU A 82 3.83 -18.36 7.80
N PRO A 83 3.41 -17.36 8.61
CA PRO A 83 2.05 -17.29 9.10
C PRO A 83 1.03 -17.28 7.96
N ALA A 84 -0.19 -17.77 8.20
CA ALA A 84 -1.24 -17.88 7.19
C ALA A 84 -1.67 -16.54 6.57
N ASP A 85 -1.34 -15.43 7.21
CA ASP A 85 -1.63 -14.07 6.75
C ASP A 85 -0.47 -13.42 5.96
N ILE A 86 0.59 -14.19 5.65
CA ILE A 86 1.68 -13.80 4.73
C ILE A 86 1.89 -14.91 3.69
N ALA A 87 1.86 -14.56 2.41
CA ALA A 87 2.10 -15.50 1.33
C ALA A 87 3.18 -14.97 0.37
N LEU A 88 4.28 -15.72 0.25
CA LEU A 88 5.32 -15.46 -0.76
C LEU A 88 4.85 -16.00 -2.11
N GLN A 89 4.82 -15.15 -3.13
CA GLN A 89 4.33 -15.51 -4.46
C GLN A 89 5.44 -15.95 -5.40
N ARG A 90 6.57 -15.23 -5.39
CA ARG A 90 7.72 -15.53 -6.27
C ARG A 90 9.01 -14.89 -5.77
N ILE A 91 10.10 -15.49 -6.19
CA ILE A 91 11.48 -14.99 -6.02
C ILE A 91 12.06 -14.90 -7.43
N VAL A 92 12.51 -13.72 -7.84
CA VAL A 92 13.05 -13.50 -9.19
C VAL A 92 14.45 -12.89 -9.13
N PRO A 93 15.40 -13.36 -9.95
CA PRO A 93 16.71 -12.76 -10.02
C PRO A 93 16.65 -11.37 -10.64
N VAL A 94 17.47 -10.46 -10.13
CA VAL A 94 17.56 -9.07 -10.62
C VAL A 94 19.01 -8.65 -10.72
N CYS A 95 19.27 -7.52 -11.39
CA CYS A 95 20.61 -6.93 -11.40
C CYS A 95 21.12 -6.70 -9.98
N GLU A 96 22.39 -6.89 -9.73
CA GLU A 96 22.98 -6.74 -8.38
C GLU A 96 22.81 -5.33 -7.81
N CYS A 97 22.72 -4.31 -8.65
CA CYS A 97 22.48 -2.94 -8.26
C CYS A 97 21.00 -2.64 -8.01
N ALA A 98 20.06 -3.54 -8.33
CA ALA A 98 18.62 -3.30 -8.19
C ALA A 98 18.23 -3.06 -6.74
N HIS A 99 17.38 -2.06 -6.52
CA HIS A 99 16.92 -1.69 -5.20
C HIS A 99 15.39 -1.59 -5.14
N ALA A 100 14.74 -2.47 -4.40
CA ALA A 100 13.28 -2.59 -4.38
C ALA A 100 12.54 -1.26 -4.11
N ARG A 101 13.11 -0.36 -3.31
CA ARG A 101 12.48 0.91 -2.99
C ARG A 101 12.74 2.00 -4.03
N PHE A 102 13.99 2.11 -4.51
CA PHE A 102 14.43 3.25 -5.31
C PHE A 102 14.16 3.09 -6.80
N ASP A 103 14.14 1.85 -7.30
CA ASP A 103 13.87 1.56 -8.70
C ASP A 103 12.37 1.40 -9.01
N ALA A 104 11.52 1.45 -8.00
CA ALA A 104 10.09 1.40 -8.22
C ALA A 104 9.57 2.69 -8.85
N LEU A 105 8.93 2.56 -10.02
CA LEU A 105 8.40 3.65 -10.83
C LEU A 105 7.12 4.24 -10.24
N SER A 106 6.22 3.37 -9.78
CA SER A 106 4.95 3.78 -9.18
C SER A 106 4.45 2.77 -8.15
N ARG A 107 3.50 3.20 -7.32
CA ARG A 107 2.74 2.39 -6.38
C ARG A 107 1.27 2.70 -6.58
N THR A 108 0.43 1.65 -6.53
CA THR A 108 -1.02 1.78 -6.54
C THR A 108 -1.57 1.29 -5.21
N TYR A 109 -2.42 2.11 -4.62
CA TYR A 109 -3.19 1.75 -3.44
C TYR A 109 -4.67 1.72 -3.77
N GLU A 110 -5.39 0.81 -3.12
CA GLU A 110 -6.84 0.76 -3.09
C GLU A 110 -7.32 0.97 -1.66
N TYR A 111 -8.35 1.81 -1.50
CA TYR A 111 -9.04 1.94 -0.22
C TYR A 111 -10.47 1.43 -0.37
N ARG A 112 -10.75 0.31 0.29
CA ARG A 112 -12.00 -0.47 0.14
C ARG A 112 -12.98 -0.15 1.24
N ILE A 113 -14.20 0.21 0.88
CA ILE A 113 -15.28 0.54 1.82
C ILE A 113 -16.51 -0.32 1.59
N THR A 114 -17.29 -0.47 2.67
CA THR A 114 -18.62 -1.05 2.63
C THR A 114 -19.59 -0.19 3.45
N MET A 115 -20.84 -0.08 3.01
CA MET A 115 -21.94 0.60 3.74
C MET A 115 -22.85 -0.39 4.44
N GLN A 116 -22.55 -1.68 4.35
CA GLN A 116 -23.27 -2.77 4.98
C GLN A 116 -22.40 -3.51 5.99
N LYS A 117 -23.05 -4.22 6.92
CA LYS A 117 -22.34 -5.18 7.77
C LYS A 117 -21.98 -6.40 6.92
N ASP A 118 -20.69 -6.71 6.83
CA ASP A 118 -20.18 -7.85 6.08
C ASP A 118 -19.24 -8.68 6.99
N PRO A 119 -19.68 -9.86 7.45
CA PRO A 119 -18.87 -10.71 8.31
C PRO A 119 -17.69 -11.37 7.60
N PHE A 120 -17.68 -11.43 6.25
CA PHE A 120 -16.62 -12.07 5.47
C PHE A 120 -15.46 -11.13 5.14
N HIS A 121 -15.64 -9.81 5.34
CA HIS A 121 -14.62 -8.80 5.07
C HIS A 121 -14.25 -7.98 6.33
N ILE A 122 -14.40 -8.60 7.51
CA ILE A 122 -13.96 -7.97 8.76
C ILE A 122 -12.45 -7.71 8.70
N GLY A 123 -12.04 -6.46 8.93
CA GLY A 123 -10.63 -6.06 8.91
C GLY A 123 -10.03 -5.83 7.53
N THR A 124 -10.77 -6.07 6.44
CA THR A 124 -10.31 -5.86 5.04
C THR A 124 -11.14 -4.85 4.26
N ARG A 125 -12.20 -4.32 4.86
CA ARG A 125 -13.00 -3.18 4.36
C ARG A 125 -13.35 -2.25 5.50
N THR A 126 -13.30 -0.96 5.24
CA THR A 126 -13.77 0.03 6.20
C THR A 126 -15.27 0.22 6.06
N ARG A 127 -16.00 -0.01 7.15
CA ARG A 127 -17.43 0.29 7.15
C ARG A 127 -17.67 1.80 7.32
N VAL A 128 -18.42 2.38 6.39
CA VAL A 128 -18.81 3.80 6.39
C VAL A 128 -20.33 3.95 6.40
N ARG A 129 -20.82 5.13 6.78
CA ARG A 129 -22.26 5.44 6.71
C ARG A 129 -22.69 5.60 5.25
N ARG A 130 -23.95 5.33 4.95
CA ARG A 130 -24.58 5.64 3.66
C ARG A 130 -24.63 7.18 3.43
N GLY A 131 -24.83 7.58 2.19
CA GLY A 131 -24.98 8.99 1.83
C GLY A 131 -23.70 9.68 1.38
N LEU A 132 -22.67 8.92 1.00
CA LEU A 132 -21.50 9.47 0.31
C LEU A 132 -21.87 9.84 -1.13
N ASP A 133 -21.53 11.07 -1.52
CA ASP A 133 -21.64 11.55 -2.89
C ASP A 133 -20.32 11.27 -3.64
N PHE A 134 -20.32 10.17 -4.40
CA PHE A 134 -19.13 9.73 -5.14
C PHE A 134 -18.78 10.64 -6.32
N GLU A 135 -19.76 11.35 -6.89
CA GLU A 135 -19.49 12.32 -7.97
C GLU A 135 -18.70 13.52 -7.42
N ARG A 136 -19.14 14.08 -6.28
CA ARG A 136 -18.39 15.14 -5.59
C ARG A 136 -17.00 14.68 -5.18
N MET A 137 -16.88 13.47 -4.63
CA MET A 137 -15.59 12.88 -4.22
C MET A 137 -14.67 12.70 -5.42
N ASN A 138 -15.16 12.27 -6.59
CA ASN A 138 -14.36 12.12 -7.80
C ASN A 138 -13.94 13.48 -8.38
N ARG A 139 -14.81 14.48 -8.37
CA ARG A 139 -14.41 15.85 -8.76
C ARG A 139 -13.29 16.39 -7.87
N ALA A 140 -13.39 16.22 -6.56
CA ALA A 140 -12.32 16.61 -5.64
C ALA A 140 -11.04 15.80 -5.81
N ALA A 141 -11.14 14.50 -6.13
CA ALA A 141 -9.98 13.65 -6.38
C ALA A 141 -9.19 14.07 -7.64
N ASN A 142 -9.83 14.69 -8.62
CA ASN A 142 -9.16 15.23 -9.81
C ASN A 142 -8.12 16.31 -9.46
N SER A 143 -8.36 17.12 -8.44
CA SER A 143 -7.39 18.13 -7.96
C SER A 143 -6.09 17.53 -7.39
N LEU A 144 -6.07 16.22 -7.11
CA LEU A 144 -4.86 15.51 -6.65
C LEU A 144 -3.90 15.16 -7.80
N ILE A 145 -4.36 15.15 -9.05
CA ILE A 145 -3.57 14.70 -10.20
C ILE A 145 -2.43 15.67 -10.50
N GLY A 146 -1.29 15.11 -10.85
CA GLY A 146 -0.09 15.86 -11.22
C GLY A 146 0.98 15.89 -10.13
N LYS A 147 2.00 16.71 -10.35
CA LYS A 147 3.11 16.89 -9.40
C LYS A 147 2.79 18.07 -8.47
N GLN A 148 2.58 17.77 -7.20
CA GLN A 148 2.20 18.78 -6.19
C GLN A 148 2.91 18.50 -4.87
N ASP A 149 2.89 19.49 -3.98
CA ASP A 149 3.31 19.36 -2.59
C ASP A 149 2.15 18.80 -1.75
N PHE A 150 2.33 17.61 -1.18
CA PHE A 150 1.31 16.92 -0.36
C PHE A 150 1.62 17.00 1.14
N GLN A 151 2.29 18.04 1.62
CA GLN A 151 2.63 18.22 3.02
C GLN A 151 1.40 18.12 3.93
N SER A 152 0.25 18.70 3.52
CA SER A 152 -1.02 18.63 4.27
C SER A 152 -1.54 17.21 4.51
N PHE A 153 -1.13 16.25 3.71
CA PHE A 153 -1.52 14.84 3.86
C PHE A 153 -0.44 13.98 4.52
N SER A 154 0.73 14.57 4.83
CA SER A 154 1.84 13.84 5.45
C SER A 154 1.68 13.80 6.97
N ARG A 155 2.12 12.71 7.60
CA ARG A 155 2.30 12.69 9.06
C ARG A 155 3.30 13.78 9.46
N THR A 156 3.02 14.49 10.54
CA THR A 156 3.93 15.47 11.13
C THR A 156 5.19 14.79 11.70
N LYS A 157 6.30 15.52 11.81
CA LYS A 157 7.59 15.05 12.36
C LYS A 157 8.13 13.83 11.57
N THR A 158 8.34 14.02 10.27
CA THR A 158 8.97 13.04 9.37
C THR A 158 10.31 13.56 8.86
N ASP A 159 11.27 12.65 8.64
CA ASP A 159 12.61 12.96 8.10
C ASP A 159 12.60 13.05 6.55
N VAL A 160 11.47 13.41 5.94
CA VAL A 160 11.39 13.50 4.49
C VAL A 160 12.04 14.79 3.98
N LYS A 161 12.86 14.67 2.93
CA LYS A 161 13.54 15.83 2.29
C LYS A 161 12.60 16.68 1.43
N THR A 162 11.49 16.11 0.97
CA THR A 162 10.52 16.79 0.09
C THR A 162 9.14 16.15 0.21
N PHE A 163 8.10 16.97 0.13
CA PHE A 163 6.70 16.53 0.15
C PHE A 163 6.11 16.39 -1.26
N PHE A 164 6.88 16.67 -2.32
CA PHE A 164 6.42 16.51 -3.70
C PHE A 164 6.20 15.03 -4.04
N CYS A 165 5.01 14.75 -4.57
CA CYS A 165 4.64 13.49 -5.19
C CYS A 165 3.98 13.77 -6.55
N THR A 166 4.02 12.80 -7.45
CA THR A 166 3.31 12.88 -8.73
C THR A 166 2.24 11.81 -8.74
N ILE A 167 0.97 12.23 -8.62
CA ILE A 167 -0.19 11.34 -8.70
C ILE A 167 -0.64 11.24 -10.15
N THR A 168 -0.80 10.03 -10.66
CA THR A 168 -1.23 9.76 -12.04
C THR A 168 -2.67 9.29 -12.13
N GLN A 169 -3.22 8.75 -11.03
CA GLN A 169 -4.61 8.29 -10.94
C GLN A 169 -5.15 8.54 -9.54
N ALA A 170 -6.37 9.04 -9.43
CA ALA A 170 -7.10 9.18 -8.17
C ALA A 170 -8.60 9.21 -8.47
N TYR A 171 -9.34 8.12 -8.16
CA TYR A 171 -10.77 8.03 -8.43
C TYR A 171 -11.46 6.97 -7.57
N TRP A 172 -12.76 7.15 -7.35
CA TRP A 172 -13.65 6.16 -6.75
C TRP A 172 -14.30 5.31 -7.82
N ARG A 173 -14.28 4.01 -7.64
CA ARG A 173 -14.96 2.99 -8.44
C ARG A 173 -16.06 2.37 -7.58
N ILE A 174 -17.29 2.33 -8.12
CA ILE A 174 -18.40 1.64 -7.49
C ILE A 174 -18.26 0.14 -7.78
N GLU A 175 -18.31 -0.68 -6.73
CA GLU A 175 -18.16 -2.13 -6.84
C GLU A 175 -19.51 -2.84 -6.80
N LYS A 176 -20.41 -2.40 -5.90
CA LYS A 176 -21.75 -2.98 -5.74
C LYS A 176 -22.80 -1.93 -5.39
N THR A 177 -24.02 -2.18 -5.87
CA THR A 177 -25.24 -1.48 -5.50
C THR A 177 -26.26 -2.46 -4.92
N ASP A 178 -27.22 -1.95 -4.13
CA ASP A 178 -28.39 -2.72 -3.70
C ASP A 178 -29.49 -2.69 -4.80
N ILE A 179 -30.64 -3.34 -4.51
CA ILE A 179 -31.75 -3.44 -5.45
C ILE A 179 -32.37 -2.06 -5.79
N ASP A 180 -32.22 -1.10 -4.90
CA ASP A 180 -32.71 0.27 -5.08
C ASP A 180 -31.65 1.17 -5.77
N GLY A 181 -30.53 0.60 -6.20
CA GLY A 181 -29.43 1.33 -6.87
C GLY A 181 -28.50 2.08 -5.93
N ASN A 182 -28.67 1.97 -4.60
CA ASN A 182 -27.75 2.63 -3.67
C ASN A 182 -26.42 1.90 -3.59
N VAL A 183 -25.34 2.66 -3.57
CA VAL A 183 -23.98 2.08 -3.44
C VAL A 183 -23.83 1.36 -2.10
N THR A 184 -23.36 0.12 -2.15
CA THR A 184 -23.07 -0.70 -0.97
C THR A 184 -21.59 -0.97 -0.76
N GLU A 185 -20.80 -1.01 -1.85
CA GLU A 185 -19.36 -1.17 -1.81
C GLU A 185 -18.70 -0.25 -2.85
N ALA A 186 -17.58 0.35 -2.49
CA ALA A 186 -16.77 1.17 -3.38
C ALA A 186 -15.29 1.08 -3.02
N THR A 187 -14.45 1.40 -3.99
CA THR A 187 -12.98 1.39 -3.86
C THR A 187 -12.41 2.70 -4.40
N PHE A 188 -11.58 3.36 -3.59
CA PHE A 188 -10.75 4.47 -4.05
C PHE A 188 -9.44 3.94 -4.57
N VAL A 189 -9.11 4.25 -5.81
CA VAL A 189 -7.84 3.87 -6.47
C VAL A 189 -6.95 5.09 -6.57
N ILE A 190 -5.70 4.97 -6.13
CA ILE A 190 -4.71 6.04 -6.25
C ILE A 190 -3.35 5.48 -6.66
N THR A 191 -2.75 6.09 -7.68
CA THR A 191 -1.42 5.71 -8.19
C THR A 191 -0.49 6.92 -8.20
N ALA A 192 0.72 6.77 -7.66
CA ALA A 192 1.74 7.81 -7.65
C ALA A 192 3.15 7.22 -7.75
N ASN A 193 4.12 8.07 -8.11
CA ASN A 193 5.54 7.71 -8.08
C ASN A 193 6.03 7.37 -6.67
N ARG A 194 5.48 8.03 -5.65
CA ARG A 194 5.72 7.78 -4.22
C ARG A 194 4.55 8.29 -3.38
N PHE A 195 4.47 7.80 -2.14
CA PHE A 195 3.56 8.32 -1.14
C PHE A 195 4.31 8.72 0.13
N LEU A 196 3.81 9.74 0.79
CA LEU A 196 4.25 10.15 2.13
C LEU A 196 3.58 9.25 3.19
N ARG A 197 4.16 9.22 4.38
CA ARG A 197 3.58 8.46 5.49
C ARG A 197 2.17 8.96 5.80
N ASN A 198 1.19 8.04 5.89
CA ASN A 198 -0.23 8.31 6.15
C ASN A 198 -0.98 9.05 5.03
N MET A 199 -0.33 9.39 3.90
CA MET A 199 -0.88 10.27 2.85
C MET A 199 -2.21 9.76 2.29
N VAL A 200 -2.30 8.51 1.85
CA VAL A 200 -3.53 7.96 1.24
C VAL A 200 -4.69 8.00 2.23
N ARG A 201 -4.45 7.65 3.50
CA ARG A 201 -5.49 7.66 4.53
C ARG A 201 -6.00 9.08 4.84
N ALA A 202 -5.12 10.08 4.85
CA ALA A 202 -5.50 11.47 5.03
C ALA A 202 -6.30 12.00 3.83
N ILE A 203 -5.90 11.67 2.60
CA ILE A 203 -6.66 11.98 1.39
C ILE A 203 -8.06 11.39 1.46
N VAL A 204 -8.18 10.09 1.76
CA VAL A 204 -9.48 9.40 1.84
C VAL A 204 -10.37 10.01 2.93
N GLY A 205 -9.80 10.35 4.09
CA GLY A 205 -10.57 10.99 5.15
C GLY A 205 -11.12 12.37 4.73
N THR A 206 -10.32 13.17 4.02
CA THR A 206 -10.76 14.46 3.46
C THR A 206 -11.85 14.25 2.40
N LEU A 207 -11.68 13.24 1.53
CA LEU A 207 -12.71 12.88 0.54
C LEU A 207 -14.03 12.46 1.21
N PHE A 208 -13.99 11.73 2.34
CA PHE A 208 -15.21 11.41 3.10
C PHE A 208 -15.93 12.66 3.60
N GLU A 209 -15.20 13.66 4.11
CA GLU A 209 -15.81 14.92 4.54
C GLU A 209 -16.49 15.64 3.38
N ILE A 210 -15.89 15.63 2.18
CA ILE A 210 -16.47 16.18 0.95
C ILE A 210 -17.71 15.38 0.53
N GLY A 211 -17.61 14.05 0.53
CA GLY A 211 -18.71 13.15 0.17
C GLY A 211 -19.94 13.28 1.07
N TYR A 212 -19.71 13.55 2.36
CA TYR A 212 -20.79 13.82 3.32
C TYR A 212 -21.27 15.29 3.33
N GLY A 213 -20.75 16.14 2.43
CA GLY A 213 -21.15 17.54 2.34
C GLY A 213 -20.65 18.44 3.48
N LYS A 214 -19.69 17.98 4.29
CA LYS A 214 -19.03 18.77 5.33
C LYS A 214 -18.02 19.77 4.78
N ARG A 215 -17.52 19.51 3.58
CA ARG A 215 -16.60 20.34 2.81
C ARG A 215 -17.11 20.47 1.37
N THR A 216 -16.65 21.52 0.68
CA THR A 216 -16.89 21.68 -0.75
C THR A 216 -15.87 20.88 -1.57
N VAL A 217 -16.08 20.78 -2.88
CA VAL A 217 -15.11 20.14 -3.81
C VAL A 217 -13.82 20.95 -3.85
N GLU A 218 -13.91 22.28 -3.84
CA GLU A 218 -12.83 23.25 -3.93
C GLU A 218 -11.94 23.25 -2.67
N ASP A 219 -12.46 22.77 -1.54
CA ASP A 219 -11.67 22.62 -0.31
C ASP A 219 -10.50 21.65 -0.47
N MET A 220 -10.53 20.73 -1.43
CA MET A 220 -9.38 19.86 -1.70
C MET A 220 -8.16 20.66 -2.13
N GLU A 221 -8.32 21.63 -3.02
CA GLU A 221 -7.25 22.52 -3.48
C GLU A 221 -6.76 23.42 -2.33
N THR A 222 -7.69 23.94 -1.55
CA THR A 222 -7.37 24.73 -0.35
C THR A 222 -6.52 23.94 0.65
N VAL A 223 -6.86 22.67 0.89
CA VAL A 223 -6.10 21.77 1.77
C VAL A 223 -4.70 21.52 1.21
N ILE A 224 -4.57 21.27 -0.10
CA ILE A 224 -3.25 21.08 -0.74
C ILE A 224 -2.40 22.34 -0.54
N ALA A 225 -2.94 23.52 -0.83
CA ALA A 225 -2.24 24.80 -0.74
C ALA A 225 -1.86 25.22 0.69
N ALA A 226 -2.55 24.69 1.69
CA ALA A 226 -2.30 25.06 3.10
C ALA A 226 -0.96 24.57 3.65
N HIS A 227 -0.36 23.53 3.08
CA HIS A 227 0.87 22.88 3.58
C HIS A 227 0.83 22.55 5.09
N ASP A 228 -0.36 22.32 5.63
CA ASP A 228 -0.61 22.03 7.04
C ASP A 228 -1.47 20.78 7.20
N ARG A 229 -0.98 19.80 7.99
CA ARG A 229 -1.72 18.56 8.28
C ARG A 229 -3.06 18.81 8.95
N SER A 230 -3.20 19.87 9.73
CA SER A 230 -4.45 20.22 10.42
C SER A 230 -5.56 20.68 9.47
N ALA A 231 -5.21 21.14 8.26
CA ALA A 231 -6.17 21.52 7.22
C ALA A 231 -6.87 20.30 6.60
N ALA A 232 -6.20 19.14 6.55
CA ALA A 232 -6.79 17.91 6.02
C ALA A 232 -7.68 17.22 7.05
N GLY A 233 -8.64 16.42 6.56
CA GLY A 233 -9.50 15.60 7.39
C GLY A 233 -8.77 14.54 8.19
N ASP A 234 -9.48 13.89 9.11
CA ASP A 234 -8.97 12.77 9.90
C ASP A 234 -8.52 11.62 8.99
N SER A 235 -7.46 10.91 9.41
CA SER A 235 -6.98 9.77 8.63
C SER A 235 -7.98 8.63 8.66
N ALA A 236 -8.39 8.15 7.50
CA ALA A 236 -9.26 6.99 7.37
C ALA A 236 -8.63 5.74 8.03
N PRO A 237 -9.42 4.79 8.55
CA PRO A 237 -8.92 3.54 9.16
C PRO A 237 -7.94 2.78 8.26
N ALA A 238 -6.98 2.10 8.85
CA ALA A 238 -5.98 1.32 8.09
C ALA A 238 -6.57 0.09 7.40
N SER A 239 -7.59 -0.51 8.00
CA SER A 239 -8.20 -1.77 7.58
C SER A 239 -8.80 -1.78 6.16
N GLY A 240 -9.09 -0.62 5.58
CA GLY A 240 -9.53 -0.54 4.18
C GLY A 240 -8.40 -0.37 3.17
N LEU A 241 -7.17 -0.12 3.61
CA LEU A 241 -6.07 0.27 2.73
C LEU A 241 -5.22 -0.94 2.30
N PHE A 242 -5.06 -1.07 0.98
CA PHE A 242 -4.27 -2.12 0.33
C PHE A 242 -3.23 -1.50 -0.61
N LEU A 243 -1.98 -1.94 -0.49
CA LEU A 243 -0.99 -1.78 -1.55
C LEU A 243 -1.24 -2.89 -2.57
N THR A 244 -1.74 -2.54 -3.76
CA THR A 244 -2.15 -3.53 -4.77
C THR A 244 -1.11 -3.75 -5.85
N HIS A 245 -0.31 -2.72 -6.16
CA HIS A 245 0.69 -2.84 -7.22
C HIS A 245 1.90 -1.94 -7.00
N ILE A 246 3.09 -2.47 -7.38
CA ILE A 246 4.32 -1.70 -7.50
C ILE A 246 4.91 -1.98 -8.89
N ALA A 247 5.09 -0.94 -9.69
CA ALA A 247 5.68 -1.06 -11.02
C ALA A 247 7.20 -0.85 -10.97
N TYR A 248 7.92 -1.66 -11.76
CA TYR A 248 9.36 -1.57 -11.97
C TYR A 248 9.69 -1.53 -13.46
N PRO A 249 10.86 -0.98 -13.85
CA PRO A 249 11.36 -1.13 -15.22
C PRO A 249 11.61 -2.61 -15.51
N SER A 250 11.21 -3.08 -16.69
CA SER A 250 11.48 -4.47 -17.11
C SER A 250 12.98 -4.82 -17.14
N SER A 251 13.83 -3.83 -17.35
CA SER A 251 15.27 -3.96 -17.44
C SER A 251 15.97 -4.43 -16.16
N ILE A 252 15.33 -4.33 -14.98
CA ILE A 252 15.93 -4.80 -13.72
C ILE A 252 15.79 -6.31 -13.55
N PHE A 253 14.82 -6.93 -14.20
CA PHE A 253 14.59 -8.37 -14.12
C PHE A 253 15.52 -9.11 -15.08
N MET A 254 16.29 -10.04 -14.56
CA MET A 254 17.12 -10.89 -15.40
C MET A 254 16.24 -11.92 -16.13
N PRO A 255 16.57 -12.28 -17.40
CA PRO A 255 15.88 -13.36 -18.07
C PRO A 255 16.00 -14.65 -17.24
N ILE A 256 14.88 -15.32 -17.01
CA ILE A 256 14.90 -16.64 -16.38
C ILE A 256 15.54 -17.57 -17.41
N SER A 257 16.79 -18.01 -17.15
CA SER A 257 17.42 -19.08 -17.94
C SER A 257 16.61 -20.35 -17.70
N THR A 258 15.71 -20.68 -18.62
CA THR A 258 15.11 -22.02 -18.70
C THR A 258 16.23 -23.02 -19.04
N LYS A 259 16.76 -23.71 -18.01
CA LYS A 259 17.55 -24.93 -18.19
C LYS A 259 16.62 -26.13 -18.20
#